data_ad5c2bc9e3182aade803846842f7e34d
#
_entry.id   ad5c2bc9e3182aade803846842f7e34d
#
_cell.length_a   1.000
_cell.length_b   1.000
_cell.length_c   1.000
_cell.angle_alpha   90.00
_cell.angle_beta   90.00
_cell.angle_gamma   90.00
#
_symmetry.space_group_name_H-M   'P 1'
#
loop_
_entity.id
_entity.type
_entity.pdbx_description
1 polymer ?
#
loop_
_entity_poly.entity_id
_entity_poly.type
_entity_poly.pdbx_seq_one_letter_code
_entity_poly.pdbx_strand_id
1 'polypeptide(L)'
;MVTISDKPQSADLRTYCGWRGNTEDDIRTTGTIYHDTSSKGYSASGKRVFKDCYRAEIVISGQRYRHRSKDRKDCEDWLKAVKAGKIKPTDNKADWWRMEQRKDEAVRIDEIIVNQAEESVMLYDYHQTGDLTAINDYIVKRLLPHMAYYCAHTLNFGKDRTVTASRQAIALLLTRITAGKPVMNFTATCKRMLRVHKQRGDFFYYENAPEQVRLMVNKLNLDALAEVWKVTKDRRI
;
A
#
# COMPACT_ATOMS: atom_id res chain seq x y z
N MET A 1 -43.98 -10.17 26.85
CA MET A 1 -42.66 -10.05 27.50
C MET A 1 -41.74 -11.06 26.89
N VAL A 2 -40.88 -10.66 25.97
CA VAL A 2 -39.86 -11.50 25.36
C VAL A 2 -38.54 -10.99 25.86
N THR A 3 -37.87 -11.73 26.71
CA THR A 3 -36.56 -11.45 27.23
C THR A 3 -35.56 -11.75 26.13
N ILE A 4 -34.92 -10.70 25.60
CA ILE A 4 -33.74 -10.79 24.74
C ILE A 4 -32.53 -10.96 25.65
N SER A 5 -32.08 -12.17 25.80
CA SER A 5 -30.77 -12.50 26.35
C SER A 5 -30.15 -13.47 25.35
N ASP A 6 -29.15 -12.98 24.64
CA ASP A 6 -27.94 -13.71 24.33
C ASP A 6 -27.11 -12.88 23.34
N LYS A 7 -26.20 -12.09 23.92
CA LYS A 7 -25.04 -11.61 23.17
C LYS A 7 -24.25 -12.84 22.73
N PRO A 8 -23.88 -12.97 21.44
CA PRO A 8 -22.94 -13.99 21.06
C PRO A 8 -21.63 -13.73 21.80
N GLN A 9 -21.22 -14.66 22.64
CA GLN A 9 -19.90 -14.68 23.21
C GLN A 9 -18.90 -14.59 22.05
N SER A 10 -18.01 -13.62 22.14
CA SER A 10 -16.90 -13.48 21.20
C SER A 10 -16.20 -14.83 21.11
N ALA A 11 -16.29 -15.48 19.94
CA ALA A 11 -15.56 -16.68 19.66
C ALA A 11 -14.09 -16.38 19.91
N ASP A 12 -13.50 -17.09 20.87
CA ASP A 12 -12.13 -16.92 21.26
C ASP A 12 -11.24 -17.26 20.06
N LEU A 13 -10.66 -16.23 19.43
CA LEU A 13 -9.76 -16.37 18.28
C LEU A 13 -8.59 -17.34 18.54
N ARG A 14 -8.36 -17.69 19.81
CA ARG A 14 -7.34 -18.64 20.24
C ARG A 14 -7.66 -20.07 19.85
N THR A 15 -8.95 -20.42 19.70
CA THR A 15 -9.38 -21.77 19.33
C THR A 15 -9.19 -22.05 17.83
N TYR A 16 -9.20 -20.99 16.99
CA TYR A 16 -9.07 -21.14 15.54
C TYR A 16 -7.62 -21.40 15.08
N CYS A 17 -6.63 -21.07 15.92
CA CYS A 17 -5.20 -21.27 15.63
C CYS A 17 -4.59 -22.50 16.27
N GLY A 18 -5.38 -23.40 16.84
CA GLY A 18 -4.86 -24.58 17.54
C GLY A 18 -4.11 -24.27 18.86
N TRP A 19 -4.27 -23.08 19.39
CA TRP A 19 -3.73 -22.66 20.66
C TRP A 19 -4.67 -23.13 21.77
N ARG A 20 -4.33 -24.24 22.41
CA ARG A 20 -4.93 -24.57 23.71
C ARG A 20 -4.40 -23.55 24.71
N GLY A 21 -5.32 -22.82 25.36
CA GLY A 21 -4.98 -21.83 26.37
C GLY A 21 -4.20 -22.47 27.51
N ASN A 22 -2.95 -22.14 27.58
CA ASN A 22 -2.12 -22.42 28.73
C ASN A 22 -1.87 -21.11 29.49
N THR A 23 -1.91 -21.17 30.78
CA THR A 23 -1.56 -20.10 31.72
C THR A 23 -0.21 -19.49 31.37
N GLU A 24 0.04 -18.25 31.78
CA GLU A 24 1.22 -17.44 31.44
C GLU A 24 2.57 -18.14 31.57
N ASP A 25 2.66 -19.23 32.38
CA ASP A 25 3.86 -19.99 32.62
C ASP A 25 4.18 -21.08 31.58
N ASP A 26 3.27 -21.37 30.63
CA ASP A 26 3.43 -22.47 29.69
C ASP A 26 3.54 -21.94 28.22
N ILE A 27 4.32 -20.87 28.03
CA ILE A 27 4.74 -20.46 26.69
C ILE A 27 5.73 -21.52 26.20
N ARG A 28 5.20 -22.62 25.68
CA ARG A 28 5.99 -23.62 24.95
C ARG A 28 6.45 -22.98 23.65
N THR A 29 7.62 -22.37 23.73
CA THR A 29 8.38 -21.94 22.56
C THR A 29 8.80 -23.17 21.78
N THR A 30 7.95 -23.66 20.90
CA THR A 30 8.28 -24.76 19.99
C THR A 30 9.19 -24.23 18.90
N GLY A 31 10.48 -24.46 19.08
CA GLY A 31 11.46 -24.19 18.02
C GLY A 31 11.55 -25.39 17.08
N THR A 32 11.63 -25.15 15.78
CA THR A 32 11.81 -26.15 14.73
C THR A 32 13.09 -25.91 13.98
N ILE A 33 13.77 -27.00 13.56
CA ILE A 33 14.94 -26.93 12.68
C ILE A 33 14.63 -27.75 11.44
N TYR A 34 14.90 -27.18 10.31
CA TYR A 34 14.76 -27.86 9.01
C TYR A 34 15.88 -27.47 8.05
N HIS A 35 16.10 -28.31 7.05
CA HIS A 35 17.03 -28.05 5.97
C HIS A 35 16.39 -27.12 4.95
N ASP A 36 16.94 -25.92 4.77
CA ASP A 36 16.43 -24.93 3.82
C ASP A 36 17.07 -25.13 2.45
N THR A 37 16.34 -25.80 1.58
CA THR A 37 16.72 -26.05 0.17
C THR A 37 15.99 -25.10 -0.78
N SER A 38 15.40 -24.01 -0.29
CA SER A 38 14.67 -23.06 -1.12
C SER A 38 15.60 -22.35 -2.12
N SER A 39 15.04 -21.97 -3.28
CA SER A 39 15.81 -21.30 -4.32
C SER A 39 16.38 -19.96 -3.86
N LYS A 40 17.65 -19.70 -4.18
CA LYS A 40 18.31 -18.39 -4.04
C LYS A 40 18.09 -17.48 -5.26
N GLY A 41 17.54 -18.01 -6.35
CA GLY A 41 17.45 -17.34 -7.64
C GLY A 41 18.26 -18.06 -8.71
N TYR A 42 18.77 -17.33 -9.67
CA TYR A 42 19.55 -17.87 -10.78
C TYR A 42 21.00 -17.39 -10.69
N SER A 43 21.95 -18.26 -11.07
CA SER A 43 23.35 -17.90 -11.24
C SER A 43 23.54 -17.01 -12.48
N ALA A 44 24.71 -16.40 -12.63
CA ALA A 44 25.09 -15.66 -13.83
C ALA A 44 25.00 -16.51 -15.13
N SER A 45 25.11 -17.84 -15.00
CA SER A 45 24.93 -18.79 -16.10
C SER A 45 23.48 -19.22 -16.33
N GLY A 46 22.49 -18.61 -15.69
CA GLY A 46 21.08 -18.94 -15.84
C GLY A 46 20.61 -20.21 -15.11
N LYS A 47 21.50 -20.89 -14.37
CA LYS A 47 21.14 -22.07 -13.58
C LYS A 47 20.51 -21.67 -12.24
N ARG A 48 19.46 -22.41 -11.85
CA ARG A 48 18.80 -22.21 -10.56
C ARG A 48 19.73 -22.62 -9.42
N VAL A 49 19.94 -21.70 -8.48
CA VAL A 49 20.77 -21.93 -7.29
C VAL A 49 19.87 -22.14 -6.08
N PHE A 50 20.18 -23.17 -5.32
CA PHE A 50 19.45 -23.49 -4.08
C PHE A 50 20.28 -23.13 -2.85
N LYS A 51 19.58 -22.87 -1.75
CA LYS A 51 20.23 -22.75 -0.46
C LYS A 51 20.56 -24.15 0.03
N ASP A 52 21.70 -24.24 0.71
CA ASP A 52 22.13 -25.43 1.41
C ASP A 52 22.55 -25.00 2.82
N CYS A 53 21.55 -24.90 3.68
CA CYS A 53 21.74 -24.47 5.07
C CYS A 53 20.60 -24.98 5.95
N TYR A 54 20.90 -25.11 7.23
CA TYR A 54 19.88 -25.36 8.24
C TYR A 54 19.25 -24.04 8.71
N ARG A 55 17.99 -24.12 9.04
CA ARG A 55 17.22 -23.00 9.54
C ARG A 55 16.48 -23.39 10.80
N ALA A 56 16.76 -22.68 11.88
CA ALA A 56 16.03 -22.75 13.13
C ALA A 56 14.97 -21.65 13.16
N GLU A 57 13.77 -21.98 13.59
CA GLU A 57 12.68 -21.02 13.82
C GLU A 57 12.10 -21.21 15.21
N ILE A 58 11.79 -20.11 15.88
CA ILE A 58 11.11 -20.08 17.18
C ILE A 58 10.12 -18.92 17.20
N VAL A 59 8.98 -19.12 17.85
CA VAL A 59 7.99 -18.07 18.08
C VAL A 59 7.97 -17.73 19.56
N ILE A 60 8.18 -16.46 19.90
CA ILE A 60 8.17 -15.94 21.27
C ILE A 60 7.21 -14.73 21.27
N SER A 61 6.21 -14.75 22.12
CA SER A 61 5.21 -13.67 22.24
C SER A 61 4.60 -13.28 20.89
N GLY A 62 4.31 -14.27 20.04
CA GLY A 62 3.74 -14.06 18.72
C GLY A 62 4.72 -13.63 17.63
N GLN A 63 5.95 -13.31 17.98
CA GLN A 63 6.98 -12.91 17.03
C GLN A 63 7.85 -14.10 16.65
N ARG A 64 8.10 -14.25 15.34
CA ARG A 64 8.88 -15.35 14.78
C ARG A 64 10.34 -14.93 14.60
N TYR A 65 11.23 -15.65 15.26
CA TYR A 65 12.68 -15.47 15.15
C TYR A 65 13.30 -16.59 14.34
N ARG A 66 14.38 -16.30 13.64
CA ARG A 66 15.03 -17.23 12.72
C ARG A 66 16.53 -17.12 12.85
N HIS A 67 17.17 -18.29 12.85
CA HIS A 67 18.62 -18.41 12.76
C HIS A 67 18.97 -19.32 11.59
N ARG A 68 20.05 -19.04 10.86
CA ARG A 68 20.52 -19.85 9.75
C ARG A 68 21.99 -20.13 9.91
N SER A 69 22.33 -21.39 9.74
CA SER A 69 23.72 -21.85 9.74
C SER A 69 23.92 -22.95 8.71
N LYS A 70 25.17 -23.16 8.29
CA LYS A 70 25.55 -24.34 7.52
C LYS A 70 25.61 -25.58 8.38
N ASP A 71 25.79 -25.40 9.70
CA ASP A 71 25.83 -26.48 10.66
C ASP A 71 24.49 -26.57 11.41
N ARG A 72 23.93 -27.77 11.43
CA ARG A 72 22.71 -28.09 12.16
C ARG A 72 22.89 -27.90 13.67
N LYS A 73 24.06 -28.28 14.18
CA LYS A 73 24.37 -28.17 15.59
C LYS A 73 24.33 -26.73 16.10
N ASP A 74 24.83 -25.78 15.30
CA ASP A 74 24.74 -24.35 15.60
C ASP A 74 23.29 -23.87 15.72
N CYS A 75 22.40 -24.34 14.86
CA CYS A 75 20.97 -24.09 14.96
C CYS A 75 20.33 -24.70 16.22
N GLU A 76 20.78 -25.90 16.63
CA GLU A 76 20.31 -26.55 17.87
C GLU A 76 20.78 -25.79 19.10
N ASP A 77 22.03 -25.39 19.15
CA ASP A 77 22.61 -24.64 20.23
C ASP A 77 22.02 -23.25 20.39
N TRP A 78 21.74 -22.57 19.24
CA TRP A 78 21.01 -21.32 19.21
C TRP A 78 19.60 -21.48 19.81
N LEU A 79 18.84 -22.51 19.41
CA LEU A 79 17.50 -22.77 19.97
C LEU A 79 17.55 -23.04 21.47
N LYS A 80 18.52 -23.83 21.93
CA LYS A 80 18.72 -24.10 23.37
C LYS A 80 19.03 -22.82 24.13
N ALA A 81 19.92 -21.98 23.61
CA ALA A 81 20.32 -20.73 24.23
C ALA A 81 19.17 -19.72 24.31
N VAL A 82 18.35 -19.63 23.24
CA VAL A 82 17.16 -18.79 23.22
C VAL A 82 16.09 -19.28 24.21
N LYS A 83 15.81 -20.59 24.24
CA LYS A 83 14.88 -21.19 25.19
C LYS A 83 15.32 -21.02 26.64
N ALA A 84 16.63 -21.04 26.91
CA ALA A 84 17.22 -20.81 28.21
C ALA A 84 17.33 -19.31 28.59
N GLY A 85 16.86 -18.40 27.72
CA GLY A 85 16.96 -16.95 27.95
C GLY A 85 18.38 -16.39 27.95
N LYS A 86 19.38 -17.21 27.57
CA LYS A 86 20.79 -16.79 27.48
C LYS A 86 21.07 -15.83 26.33
N ILE A 87 20.29 -15.94 25.23
CA ILE A 87 20.39 -15.09 24.06
C ILE A 87 19.02 -14.51 23.84
N LYS A 88 18.91 -13.19 23.79
CA LYS A 88 17.72 -12.53 23.20
C LYS A 88 17.84 -12.70 21.69
N PRO A 89 16.89 -13.34 21.01
CA PRO A 89 16.93 -13.43 19.59
C PRO A 89 16.86 -12.01 19.03
N THR A 90 17.95 -11.59 18.40
CA THR A 90 17.97 -10.32 17.68
C THR A 90 17.16 -10.46 16.42
N ASP A 91 16.33 -9.48 16.15
CA ASP A 91 15.61 -9.39 14.89
C ASP A 91 16.60 -9.51 13.74
N ASN A 92 16.40 -10.54 12.93
CA ASN A 92 17.18 -10.66 11.71
C ASN A 92 16.88 -9.40 10.87
N LYS A 93 17.90 -8.73 10.31
CA LYS A 93 17.71 -7.53 9.46
C LYS A 93 16.60 -7.72 8.42
N ALA A 94 16.41 -8.96 7.93
CA ALA A 94 15.33 -9.30 7.01
C ALA A 94 13.92 -9.25 7.65
N ASP A 95 13.79 -9.55 8.93
CA ASP A 95 12.52 -9.50 9.63
C ASP A 95 12.21 -8.07 10.09
N TRP A 96 13.23 -7.31 10.49
CA TRP A 96 13.11 -5.87 10.75
C TRP A 96 12.63 -5.13 9.47
N TRP A 97 13.24 -5.41 8.34
CA TRP A 97 12.84 -4.84 7.05
C TRP A 97 11.39 -5.18 6.66
N ARG A 98 10.95 -6.41 6.96
CA ARG A 98 9.55 -6.82 6.76
C ARG A 98 8.59 -6.15 7.74
N MET A 99 9.00 -5.94 8.97
CA MET A 99 8.21 -5.21 9.97
C MET A 99 8.06 -3.74 9.58
N GLU A 100 9.13 -3.12 9.09
CA GLU A 100 9.09 -1.75 8.58
C GLU A 100 8.18 -1.66 7.35
N GLN A 101 8.32 -2.58 6.39
CA GLN A 101 7.40 -2.64 5.25
C GLN A 101 5.93 -2.82 5.66
N ARG A 102 5.64 -3.61 6.69
CA ARG A 102 4.27 -3.76 7.21
C ARG A 102 3.76 -2.51 7.90
N LYS A 103 4.61 -1.80 8.61
CA LYS A 103 4.25 -0.49 9.19
C LYS A 103 3.94 0.51 8.08
N ASP A 104 4.79 0.61 7.07
CA ASP A 104 4.57 1.48 5.92
C ASP A 104 3.30 1.10 5.15
N GLU A 105 3.02 -0.21 5.03
CA GLU A 105 1.81 -0.71 4.38
C GLU A 105 0.55 -0.39 5.21
N ALA A 106 0.62 -0.52 6.54
CA ALA A 106 -0.46 -0.14 7.44
C ALA A 106 -0.74 1.37 7.36
N VAL A 107 0.30 2.22 7.42
CA VAL A 107 0.17 3.67 7.23
C VAL A 107 -0.46 4.00 5.88
N ARG A 108 -0.04 3.33 4.80
CA ARG A 108 -0.63 3.52 3.47
C ARG A 108 -2.10 3.11 3.41
N ILE A 109 -2.49 2.04 4.11
CA ILE A 109 -3.89 1.60 4.18
C ILE A 109 -4.71 2.63 4.93
N ASP A 110 -4.21 3.14 6.05
CA ASP A 110 -4.89 4.19 6.82
C ASP A 110 -5.04 5.48 6.01
N GLU A 111 -3.99 5.90 5.30
CA GLU A 111 -4.06 7.05 4.38
C GLU A 111 -5.11 6.84 3.26
N ILE A 112 -5.21 5.62 2.71
CA ILE A 112 -6.20 5.31 1.68
C ILE A 112 -7.62 5.39 2.25
N ILE A 113 -7.84 4.87 3.46
CA ILE A 113 -9.14 4.91 4.14
C ILE A 113 -9.55 6.36 4.43
N VAL A 114 -8.61 7.16 4.97
CA VAL A 114 -8.86 8.59 5.25
C VAL A 114 -9.18 9.35 3.97
N ASN A 115 -8.39 9.15 2.91
CA ASN A 115 -8.64 9.82 1.63
C ASN A 115 -9.99 9.42 1.03
N GLN A 116 -10.40 8.16 1.13
CA GLN A 116 -11.72 7.72 0.65
C GLN A 116 -12.87 8.32 1.45
N ALA A 117 -12.70 8.48 2.76
CA ALA A 117 -13.68 9.13 3.61
C ALA A 117 -13.80 10.63 3.25
N GLU A 118 -12.69 11.34 3.09
CA GLU A 118 -12.66 12.73 2.64
C GLU A 118 -13.35 12.89 1.28
N GLU A 119 -13.02 12.04 0.30
CA GLU A 119 -13.64 12.05 -1.03
C GLU A 119 -15.15 11.83 -0.97
N SER A 120 -15.60 10.93 -0.10
CA SER A 120 -17.04 10.66 0.08
C SER A 120 -17.79 11.84 0.67
N VAL A 121 -17.22 12.53 1.66
CA VAL A 121 -17.80 13.73 2.27
C VAL A 121 -17.87 14.84 1.23
N MET A 122 -16.80 15.12 0.52
CA MET A 122 -16.78 16.15 -0.53
C MET A 122 -17.80 15.89 -1.63
N LEU A 123 -17.98 14.62 -2.04
CA LEU A 123 -18.99 14.25 -3.03
C LEU A 123 -20.40 14.43 -2.51
N TYR A 124 -20.65 14.08 -1.24
CA TYR A 124 -21.94 14.30 -0.60
C TYR A 124 -22.27 15.80 -0.54
N ASP A 125 -21.33 16.62 -0.06
CA ASP A 125 -21.50 18.07 0.03
C ASP A 125 -21.76 18.69 -1.36
N TYR A 126 -21.01 18.25 -2.37
CA TYR A 126 -21.24 18.67 -3.75
C TYR A 126 -22.66 18.34 -4.23
N HIS A 127 -23.14 17.13 -3.96
CA HIS A 127 -24.50 16.74 -4.37
C HIS A 127 -25.60 17.55 -3.66
N GLN A 128 -25.32 18.05 -2.45
CA GLN A 128 -26.26 18.89 -1.72
C GLN A 128 -26.22 20.35 -2.17
N THR A 129 -25.04 20.89 -2.43
CA THR A 129 -24.82 22.34 -2.62
C THR A 129 -24.52 22.73 -4.07
N GLY A 130 -24.03 21.78 -4.89
CA GLY A 130 -23.45 22.06 -6.21
C GLY A 130 -22.09 22.76 -6.16
N ASP A 131 -21.52 22.97 -4.97
CA ASP A 131 -20.24 23.65 -4.79
C ASP A 131 -19.06 22.69 -4.99
N LEU A 132 -18.18 23.03 -5.92
CA LEU A 132 -17.01 22.27 -6.30
C LEU A 132 -15.70 22.78 -5.66
N THR A 133 -15.78 23.78 -4.80
CA THR A 133 -14.60 24.42 -4.22
C THR A 133 -13.75 23.43 -3.43
N ALA A 134 -14.39 22.62 -2.56
CA ALA A 134 -13.68 21.62 -1.76
C ALA A 134 -13.03 20.54 -2.64
N ILE A 135 -13.72 20.11 -3.70
CA ILE A 135 -13.19 19.14 -4.67
C ILE A 135 -11.98 19.72 -5.41
N ASN A 136 -12.05 20.98 -5.85
CA ASN A 136 -10.94 21.66 -6.50
C ASN A 136 -9.72 21.77 -5.58
N ASP A 137 -9.94 22.14 -4.33
CA ASP A 137 -8.90 22.22 -3.31
C ASP A 137 -8.21 20.86 -3.09
N TYR A 138 -8.98 19.79 -3.00
CA TYR A 138 -8.46 18.44 -2.88
C TYR A 138 -7.64 18.05 -4.12
N ILE A 139 -8.14 18.33 -5.31
CA ILE A 139 -7.42 18.07 -6.56
C ILE A 139 -6.05 18.76 -6.53
N VAL A 140 -6.01 20.06 -6.21
CA VAL A 140 -4.76 20.83 -6.22
C VAL A 140 -3.80 20.36 -5.13
N LYS A 141 -4.29 20.20 -3.89
CA LYS A 141 -3.42 19.94 -2.74
C LYS A 141 -2.99 18.47 -2.62
N ARG A 142 -3.84 17.53 -3.03
CA ARG A 142 -3.61 16.09 -2.85
C ARG A 142 -3.40 15.35 -4.16
N LEU A 143 -4.32 15.49 -5.12
CA LEU A 143 -4.33 14.66 -6.31
C LEU A 143 -3.22 15.02 -7.31
N LEU A 144 -2.99 16.30 -7.58
CA LEU A 144 -1.98 16.73 -8.55
C LEU A 144 -0.55 16.29 -8.19
N PRO A 145 -0.08 16.38 -6.93
CA PRO A 145 1.23 15.86 -6.56
C PRO A 145 1.37 14.36 -6.81
N HIS A 146 0.33 13.58 -6.47
CA HIS A 146 0.32 12.14 -6.74
C HIS A 146 0.35 11.81 -8.23
N MET A 147 -0.37 12.58 -9.05
CA MET A 147 -0.37 12.40 -10.50
C MET A 147 1.00 12.74 -11.10
N ALA A 148 1.64 13.82 -10.66
CA ALA A 148 2.98 14.21 -11.09
C ALA A 148 4.00 13.11 -10.79
N TYR A 149 4.00 12.61 -9.57
CA TYR A 149 4.87 11.51 -9.16
C TYR A 149 4.63 10.24 -10.00
N TYR A 150 3.37 9.85 -10.17
CA TYR A 150 3.00 8.67 -10.95
C TYR A 150 3.41 8.79 -12.41
N CYS A 151 3.22 9.96 -13.03
CA CYS A 151 3.63 10.23 -14.40
C CYS A 151 5.15 10.17 -14.54
N ALA A 152 5.91 10.78 -13.62
CA ALA A 152 7.36 10.83 -13.68
C ALA A 152 8.01 9.45 -13.48
N HIS A 153 7.59 8.72 -12.43
CA HIS A 153 8.29 7.51 -11.99
C HIS A 153 7.68 6.19 -12.49
N THR A 154 6.38 6.13 -12.70
CA THR A 154 5.71 4.89 -13.14
C THR A 154 5.45 4.86 -14.64
N LEU A 155 5.03 5.99 -15.20
CA LEU A 155 4.69 6.08 -16.61
C LEU A 155 5.85 6.57 -17.46
N ASN A 156 6.88 7.16 -16.86
CA ASN A 156 8.02 7.79 -17.53
C ASN A 156 7.59 8.86 -18.56
N PHE A 157 6.60 9.68 -18.18
CA PHE A 157 6.18 10.80 -19.00
C PHE A 157 7.15 11.97 -18.87
N GLY A 158 7.36 12.69 -19.97
CA GLY A 158 7.96 14.02 -19.93
C GLY A 158 7.01 15.07 -19.32
N LYS A 159 7.53 16.27 -19.07
CA LYS A 159 6.80 17.40 -18.46
C LYS A 159 5.49 17.70 -19.18
N ASP A 160 5.55 17.96 -20.49
CA ASP A 160 4.40 18.39 -21.27
C ASP A 160 3.33 17.29 -21.37
N ARG A 161 3.79 16.05 -21.56
CA ARG A 161 2.89 14.90 -21.56
C ARG A 161 2.21 14.69 -20.22
N THR A 162 2.91 14.96 -19.09
CA THR A 162 2.32 14.91 -17.74
C THR A 162 1.20 15.93 -17.61
N VAL A 163 1.41 17.17 -18.04
CA VAL A 163 0.39 18.24 -17.99
C VAL A 163 -0.81 17.86 -18.84
N THR A 164 -0.58 17.46 -20.07
CA THR A 164 -1.65 17.08 -21.02
C THR A 164 -2.46 15.90 -20.52
N ALA A 165 -1.79 14.82 -20.10
CA ALA A 165 -2.47 13.61 -19.61
C ALA A 165 -3.24 13.88 -18.30
N SER A 166 -2.69 14.71 -17.42
CA SER A 166 -3.36 15.10 -16.17
C SER A 166 -4.59 15.95 -16.43
N ARG A 167 -4.54 16.88 -17.40
CA ARG A 167 -5.71 17.66 -17.84
C ARG A 167 -6.84 16.76 -18.29
N GLN A 168 -6.53 15.78 -19.11
CA GLN A 168 -7.51 14.80 -19.62
C GLN A 168 -8.11 13.95 -18.46
N ALA A 169 -7.27 13.48 -17.55
CA ALA A 169 -7.70 12.68 -16.41
C ALA A 169 -8.63 13.45 -15.46
N ILE A 170 -8.31 14.71 -15.17
CA ILE A 170 -9.11 15.58 -14.31
C ILE A 170 -10.42 15.95 -15.02
N ALA A 171 -10.40 16.26 -16.31
CA ALA A 171 -11.60 16.53 -17.06
C ALA A 171 -12.58 15.35 -17.04
N LEU A 172 -12.07 14.12 -17.16
CA LEU A 172 -12.89 12.92 -17.02
C LEU A 172 -13.46 12.79 -15.61
N LEU A 173 -12.62 12.97 -14.57
CA LEU A 173 -13.04 12.90 -13.17
C LEU A 173 -14.18 13.88 -12.90
N LEU A 174 -14.00 15.16 -13.22
CA LEU A 174 -14.99 16.20 -13.00
C LEU A 174 -16.25 16.00 -13.83
N THR A 175 -16.14 15.55 -15.08
CA THR A 175 -17.31 15.21 -15.92
C THR A 175 -18.13 14.08 -15.29
N ARG A 176 -17.50 13.11 -14.66
CA ARG A 176 -18.22 12.04 -13.93
C ARG A 176 -18.92 12.56 -12.70
N ILE A 177 -18.25 13.40 -11.92
CA ILE A 177 -18.80 14.01 -10.71
C ILE A 177 -20.02 14.89 -11.06
N THR A 178 -19.87 15.77 -12.03
CA THR A 178 -20.96 16.69 -12.45
C THR A 178 -22.12 15.96 -13.09
N ALA A 179 -21.90 14.81 -13.70
CA ALA A 179 -22.93 13.95 -14.26
C ALA A 179 -23.60 13.03 -13.23
N GLY A 180 -23.28 13.16 -11.92
CA GLY A 180 -23.79 12.30 -10.86
C GLY A 180 -23.37 10.83 -10.98
N LYS A 181 -22.31 10.53 -11.74
CA LYS A 181 -21.81 9.17 -11.88
C LYS A 181 -20.95 8.78 -10.70
N PRO A 182 -21.04 7.53 -10.22
CA PRO A 182 -20.26 7.09 -9.07
C PRO A 182 -18.76 7.21 -9.34
N VAL A 183 -18.06 7.84 -8.42
CA VAL A 183 -16.60 7.90 -8.38
C VAL A 183 -16.19 7.40 -6.99
N MET A 184 -15.62 6.21 -6.93
CA MET A 184 -15.28 5.59 -5.66
C MET A 184 -13.90 6.00 -5.14
N ASN A 185 -13.02 6.48 -6.01
CA ASN A 185 -11.67 6.89 -5.64
C ASN A 185 -11.08 7.77 -6.75
N PHE A 186 -10.76 9.02 -6.41
CA PHE A 186 -10.24 10.01 -7.36
C PHE A 186 -8.87 9.59 -7.91
N THR A 187 -7.99 9.18 -7.01
CA THR A 187 -6.62 8.77 -7.38
C THR A 187 -6.64 7.54 -8.30
N ALA A 188 -7.45 6.52 -7.98
CA ALA A 188 -7.56 5.33 -8.82
C ALA A 188 -8.15 5.65 -10.19
N THR A 189 -9.17 6.52 -10.26
CA THR A 189 -9.79 6.97 -11.50
C THR A 189 -8.78 7.68 -12.38
N CYS A 190 -8.02 8.63 -11.83
CA CYS A 190 -6.99 9.36 -12.56
C CYS A 190 -5.83 8.45 -13.00
N LYS A 191 -5.32 7.59 -12.13
CA LYS A 191 -4.26 6.63 -12.50
C LYS A 191 -4.68 5.69 -13.62
N ARG A 192 -5.94 5.21 -13.59
CA ARG A 192 -6.48 4.39 -14.68
C ARG A 192 -6.46 5.16 -15.99
N MET A 193 -6.89 6.42 -15.97
CA MET A 193 -6.91 7.28 -17.14
C MET A 193 -5.52 7.55 -17.69
N LEU A 194 -4.56 7.86 -16.83
CA LEU A 194 -3.16 8.06 -17.23
C LEU A 194 -2.55 6.80 -17.87
N ARG A 195 -2.89 5.60 -17.38
CA ARG A 195 -2.47 4.33 -18.03
C ARG A 195 -3.06 4.17 -19.42
N VAL A 196 -4.33 4.48 -19.56
CA VAL A 196 -5.01 4.41 -20.86
C VAL A 196 -4.38 5.40 -21.83
N HIS A 197 -4.06 6.62 -21.38
CA HIS A 197 -3.33 7.61 -22.17
C HIS A 197 -1.94 7.10 -22.59
N LYS A 198 -1.22 6.39 -21.70
CA LYS A 198 0.06 5.76 -22.08
C LYS A 198 -0.09 4.72 -23.18
N GLN A 199 -1.15 3.91 -23.14
CA GLN A 199 -1.35 2.77 -24.03
C GLN A 199 -1.91 3.14 -25.40
N ARG A 200 -2.83 4.09 -25.43
CA ARG A 200 -3.65 4.40 -26.62
C ARG A 200 -3.35 5.76 -27.25
N GLY A 201 -2.44 6.54 -26.64
CA GLY A 201 -2.14 7.88 -27.10
C GLY A 201 -3.14 8.92 -26.59
N ASP A 202 -3.35 9.98 -27.36
CA ASP A 202 -4.12 11.12 -26.90
C ASP A 202 -5.62 10.84 -26.90
N PHE A 203 -6.25 11.20 -25.79
CA PHE A 203 -7.69 11.22 -25.63
C PHE A 203 -8.15 12.66 -25.51
N PHE A 204 -9.27 12.95 -26.10
CA PHE A 204 -9.85 14.29 -26.15
C PHE A 204 -10.95 14.47 -25.10
N TYR A 205 -10.72 14.00 -23.86
CA TYR A 205 -11.72 14.15 -22.79
C TYR A 205 -11.92 15.59 -22.35
N TYR A 206 -10.84 16.38 -22.34
CA TYR A 206 -10.91 17.79 -22.01
C TYR A 206 -11.66 18.57 -23.09
N GLU A 207 -11.36 18.33 -24.34
CA GLU A 207 -11.97 19.00 -25.49
C GLU A 207 -13.46 18.68 -25.60
N ASN A 208 -13.83 17.46 -25.25
CA ASN A 208 -15.21 16.97 -25.29
C ASN A 208 -15.96 17.14 -23.94
N ALA A 209 -15.30 17.71 -22.93
CA ALA A 209 -15.93 17.94 -21.63
C ALA A 209 -16.94 19.09 -21.71
N PRO A 210 -17.99 19.08 -20.85
CA PRO A 210 -18.88 20.20 -20.69
C PRO A 210 -18.12 21.49 -20.41
N GLU A 211 -18.64 22.63 -20.91
CA GLU A 211 -17.98 23.93 -20.75
C GLU A 211 -17.66 24.26 -19.30
N GLN A 212 -18.59 23.99 -18.38
CA GLN A 212 -18.39 24.16 -16.96
C GLN A 212 -17.14 23.40 -16.44
N VAL A 213 -16.96 22.16 -16.88
CA VAL A 213 -15.80 21.34 -16.52
C VAL A 213 -14.51 21.93 -17.10
N ARG A 214 -14.55 22.39 -18.36
CA ARG A 214 -13.38 23.03 -18.99
C ARG A 214 -12.96 24.28 -18.26
N LEU A 215 -13.91 25.13 -17.87
CA LEU A 215 -13.66 26.33 -17.07
C LEU A 215 -13.03 25.99 -15.71
N MET A 216 -13.50 24.93 -15.07
CA MET A 216 -12.93 24.46 -13.80
C MET A 216 -11.51 23.94 -13.97
N VAL A 217 -11.26 23.11 -14.95
CA VAL A 217 -9.91 22.57 -15.25
C VAL A 217 -8.93 23.71 -15.55
N ASN A 218 -9.38 24.76 -16.26
CA ASN A 218 -8.56 25.93 -16.57
C ASN A 218 -8.25 26.79 -15.32
N LYS A 219 -9.12 26.81 -14.31
CA LYS A 219 -8.86 27.48 -13.04
C LYS A 219 -7.84 26.72 -12.18
N LEU A 220 -7.67 25.40 -12.40
CA LEU A 220 -6.61 24.63 -11.78
C LEU A 220 -5.28 25.06 -12.38
N ASN A 221 -4.36 25.51 -11.56
CA ASN A 221 -3.02 25.89 -12.03
C ASN A 221 -2.22 24.61 -12.39
N LEU A 222 -2.48 24.07 -13.59
CA LEU A 222 -1.80 22.87 -14.09
C LEU A 222 -0.33 23.10 -14.43
N ASP A 223 0.09 24.38 -14.59
CA ASP A 223 1.50 24.71 -14.79
C ASP A 223 2.31 24.43 -13.52
N ALA A 224 1.70 24.58 -12.34
CA ALA A 224 2.30 24.15 -11.09
C ALA A 224 2.62 22.64 -11.07
N LEU A 225 1.84 21.82 -11.78
CA LEU A 225 2.10 20.38 -11.93
C LEU A 225 3.45 20.11 -12.62
N ALA A 226 3.83 20.97 -13.54
CA ALA A 226 5.10 20.89 -14.25
C ALA A 226 6.29 21.14 -13.29
N GLU A 227 6.15 22.05 -12.35
CA GLU A 227 7.17 22.31 -11.33
C GLU A 227 7.23 21.18 -10.30
N VAL A 228 6.08 20.67 -9.84
CA VAL A 228 6.01 19.48 -8.96
C VAL A 228 6.66 18.27 -9.66
N TRP A 229 6.39 18.06 -10.94
CA TRP A 229 7.01 16.99 -11.72
C TRP A 229 8.53 17.11 -11.76
N LYS A 230 9.06 18.31 -11.96
CA LYS A 230 10.49 18.59 -11.98
C LYS A 230 11.15 18.24 -10.65
N VAL A 231 10.58 18.73 -9.55
CA VAL A 231 11.08 18.47 -8.19
C VAL A 231 11.01 16.97 -7.85
N THR A 232 9.95 16.28 -8.26
CA THR A 232 9.80 14.86 -7.97
C THR A 232 10.73 13.98 -8.79
N LYS A 233 11.07 14.38 -10.03
CA LYS A 233 12.00 13.65 -10.87
C LYS A 233 13.44 13.72 -10.36
N ASP A 234 13.84 14.88 -9.81
CA ASP A 234 15.19 15.08 -9.29
C ASP A 234 15.43 14.39 -7.94
N ARG A 235 14.36 14.04 -7.22
CA ARG A 235 14.45 13.21 -6.02
C ARG A 235 14.60 11.75 -6.41
N ARG A 236 15.79 11.36 -6.85
CA ARG A 236 16.21 9.96 -6.85
C ARG A 236 16.46 9.57 -5.39
N ILE A 237 15.47 8.91 -4.81
CA ILE A 237 15.63 8.20 -3.54
C ILE A 237 16.10 6.79 -3.83
#